data_ec43b3dfc1e8f22e43a4c6ca67a77575
#
_entry.id   ec43b3dfc1e8f22e43a4c6ca67a77575
#
_cell.length_a   1.000
_cell.length_b   1.000
_cell.length_c   1.000
_cell.angle_alpha   90.00
_cell.angle_beta   90.00
_cell.angle_gamma   90.00
#
_symmetry.space_group_name_H-M   'P 1'
#
loop_
_entity.id
_entity.type
_entity.pdbx_description
1 polymer ?
#
loop_
_entity_poly.entity_id
_entity_poly.type
_entity_poly.pdbx_seq_one_letter_code
_entity_poly.pdbx_strand_id
1 'polypeptide(L)'
;MCFMKHPILFTILLFLVILGGLSSCNNDVFIDKIKATSATDLQMSGEGDSARVTMNSSKWSVAAITATGQPENSFSGKVYEADGTLIGDNYSFAELMPPKVTLVYENAKNGFTVKHTTDQRLDISVAENLTDQNFLFTVWVSDGYTYIPINVVQSPSAGYAIDHIDYTLIPKSYTKAWEGTRDSLEIQSDTPVTMQWSIFSSEKQVISFKSKEEKAFAYTKEDDQVEIPNGVVDGRLRFAPDKMYYRASEQKGNLPFADVSKSVVFPIGKSAIERVIEYESFDASYTLYLRHKQSGALKNVSGIFHSKMPTGENYYLIVNNRIQK
;
A
#
# COMPACT_ATOMS: atom_id res chain seq x y z
N MET A 1 -69.49 -43.82 65.29
CA MET A 1 -68.05 -44.02 65.09
C MET A 1 -67.63 -43.07 63.96
N CYS A 2 -67.04 -41.96 64.31
CA CYS A 2 -66.85 -40.79 63.43
C CYS A 2 -65.42 -40.75 62.89
N PHE A 3 -65.28 -40.88 61.60
CA PHE A 3 -63.98 -40.62 60.93
C PHE A 3 -63.98 -39.18 60.39
N MET A 4 -63.36 -38.31 61.13
CA MET A 4 -63.06 -37.00 60.59
C MET A 4 -61.76 -37.08 59.75
N LYS A 5 -61.97 -36.97 58.47
CA LYS A 5 -60.86 -36.79 57.51
C LYS A 5 -60.37 -35.34 57.57
N HIS A 6 -59.08 -35.12 57.77
CA HIS A 6 -58.42 -33.84 57.64
C HIS A 6 -57.84 -33.69 56.23
N PRO A 7 -58.59 -33.28 55.20
CA PRO A 7 -58.06 -33.01 53.88
C PRO A 7 -57.21 -31.76 53.81
N ILE A 8 -57.38 -30.82 54.77
CA ILE A 8 -56.69 -29.53 54.75
C ILE A 8 -55.20 -29.65 55.11
N LEU A 9 -54.82 -30.59 55.99
CA LEU A 9 -53.43 -30.80 56.38
C LEU A 9 -52.56 -31.33 55.23
N PHE A 10 -53.18 -32.23 54.42
CA PHE A 10 -52.50 -32.80 53.25
C PHE A 10 -52.31 -31.77 52.12
N THR A 11 -53.27 -30.90 51.93
CA THR A 11 -53.18 -29.81 50.91
C THR A 11 -52.14 -28.78 51.27
N ILE A 12 -51.99 -28.41 52.57
CA ILE A 12 -50.98 -27.47 53.05
C ILE A 12 -49.57 -28.07 52.91
N LEU A 13 -49.42 -29.39 53.22
CA LEU A 13 -48.13 -30.06 53.07
C LEU A 13 -47.69 -30.17 51.59
N LEU A 14 -48.64 -30.40 50.68
CA LEU A 14 -48.37 -30.46 49.22
C LEU A 14 -47.99 -29.06 48.67
N PHE A 15 -48.61 -27.98 49.17
CA PHE A 15 -48.29 -26.61 48.78
C PHE A 15 -46.93 -26.15 49.30
N LEU A 16 -46.51 -26.57 50.50
CA LEU A 16 -45.20 -26.30 51.06
C LEU A 16 -44.06 -27.04 50.29
N VAL A 17 -44.31 -28.23 49.81
CA VAL A 17 -43.35 -28.98 48.99
C VAL A 17 -43.20 -28.35 47.59
N ILE A 18 -44.28 -27.83 47.02
CA ILE A 18 -44.25 -27.12 45.72
C ILE A 18 -43.54 -25.77 45.82
N LEU A 19 -43.75 -25.01 46.91
CA LEU A 19 -43.07 -23.77 47.16
C LEU A 19 -41.58 -23.93 47.52
N GLY A 20 -41.21 -25.02 48.20
CA GLY A 20 -39.80 -25.34 48.47
C GLY A 20 -39.03 -25.87 47.24
N GLY A 21 -39.72 -26.40 46.25
CA GLY A 21 -39.11 -26.90 45.00
C GLY A 21 -38.87 -25.82 43.93
N LEU A 22 -39.47 -24.63 44.07
CA LEU A 22 -39.31 -23.54 43.12
C LEU A 22 -38.18 -22.57 43.44
N SER A 23 -37.54 -22.69 44.63
CA SER A 23 -36.42 -21.85 45.01
C SER A 23 -35.05 -22.43 44.67
N SER A 24 -34.99 -23.55 43.94
CA SER A 24 -33.72 -24.25 43.58
C SER A 24 -33.28 -24.08 42.12
N CYS A 25 -33.81 -23.12 41.43
CA CYS A 25 -33.26 -22.79 40.08
C CYS A 25 -32.76 -21.36 40.07
N ASN A 26 -32.03 -20.95 41.09
CA ASN A 26 -31.06 -19.89 40.94
C ASN A 26 -29.70 -20.52 40.65
N ASN A 27 -29.62 -21.17 39.47
CA ASN A 27 -28.35 -21.31 38.80
C ASN A 27 -27.96 -19.89 38.38
N ASP A 28 -27.50 -19.09 39.31
CA ASP A 28 -26.51 -18.08 39.01
C ASP A 28 -25.32 -18.87 38.46
N VAL A 29 -25.38 -19.13 37.17
CA VAL A 29 -24.18 -19.45 36.39
C VAL A 29 -23.35 -18.21 36.56
N PHE A 30 -22.42 -18.25 37.52
CA PHE A 30 -21.34 -17.27 37.62
C PHE A 30 -20.52 -17.42 36.33
N ILE A 31 -21.01 -16.79 35.26
CA ILE A 31 -20.21 -16.56 34.08
C ILE A 31 -19.18 -15.56 34.54
N ASP A 32 -18.00 -16.07 34.82
CA ASP A 32 -16.86 -15.27 35.19
C ASP A 32 -16.49 -14.45 33.93
N LYS A 33 -17.16 -13.29 33.78
CA LYS A 33 -17.03 -12.45 32.58
C LYS A 33 -15.59 -12.04 32.42
N ILE A 34 -15.07 -12.18 31.21
CA ILE A 34 -13.74 -11.66 30.91
C ILE A 34 -13.70 -10.18 31.14
N LYS A 35 -12.56 -9.71 31.65
CA LYS A 35 -12.28 -8.30 31.89
C LYS A 35 -10.81 -8.04 31.63
N ALA A 36 -10.51 -6.95 30.95
CA ALA A 36 -9.14 -6.45 30.87
C ALA A 36 -8.70 -5.93 32.24
N THR A 37 -7.49 -6.29 32.63
CA THR A 37 -6.84 -5.83 33.87
C THR A 37 -5.76 -4.77 33.61
N SER A 38 -5.55 -4.43 32.34
CA SER A 38 -4.72 -3.31 31.87
C SER A 38 -5.52 -2.36 30.99
N ALA A 39 -4.87 -1.29 30.51
CA ALA A 39 -5.49 -0.35 29.59
C ALA A 39 -5.94 -1.04 28.28
N THR A 40 -7.08 -0.63 27.75
CA THR A 40 -7.65 -1.09 26.47
C THR A 40 -7.69 0.00 25.41
N ASP A 41 -7.40 1.25 25.78
CA ASP A 41 -7.19 2.35 24.83
C ASP A 41 -5.69 2.60 24.76
N LEU A 42 -5.08 2.22 23.63
CA LEU A 42 -3.65 2.20 23.42
C LEU A 42 -3.25 3.34 22.48
N GLN A 43 -2.37 4.22 22.95
CA GLN A 43 -1.72 5.24 22.14
C GLN A 43 -0.34 4.73 21.76
N MET A 44 -0.06 4.58 20.48
CA MET A 44 1.17 4.01 19.96
C MET A 44 1.95 5.01 19.11
N SER A 45 3.27 4.91 19.18
CA SER A 45 4.19 5.72 18.38
C SER A 45 4.07 5.40 16.88
N GLY A 46 4.20 6.42 16.06
CA GLY A 46 4.27 6.29 14.59
C GLY A 46 5.50 5.54 14.10
N GLU A 47 6.57 5.54 14.88
CA GLU A 47 7.85 4.90 14.56
C GLU A 47 7.84 3.37 14.76
N GLY A 48 6.70 2.82 15.12
CA GLY A 48 6.55 1.46 15.59
C GLY A 48 6.57 1.39 17.11
N ASP A 49 5.73 0.52 17.66
CA ASP A 49 5.54 0.40 19.10
C ASP A 49 4.97 -0.98 19.45
N SER A 50 4.95 -1.30 20.74
CA SER A 50 4.31 -2.51 21.24
C SER A 50 3.64 -2.27 22.59
N ALA A 51 2.49 -2.88 22.76
CA ALA A 51 1.72 -2.83 24.01
C ALA A 51 1.28 -4.24 24.39
N ARG A 52 1.02 -4.40 25.70
CA ARG A 52 0.53 -5.63 26.29
C ARG A 52 -0.79 -5.39 26.99
N VAL A 53 -1.77 -6.22 26.66
CA VAL A 53 -3.06 -6.25 27.34
C VAL A 53 -3.19 -7.55 28.12
N THR A 54 -3.58 -7.45 29.39
CA THR A 54 -3.80 -8.60 30.27
C THR A 54 -5.28 -8.76 30.59
N MET A 55 -5.72 -10.02 30.66
CA MET A 55 -7.07 -10.41 30.99
C MET A 55 -7.12 -11.11 32.36
N ASN A 56 -8.26 -11.04 33.04
CA ASN A 56 -8.49 -11.78 34.29
C ASN A 56 -8.70 -13.27 34.12
N SER A 57 -8.93 -13.76 32.90
CA SER A 57 -9.26 -15.12 32.56
C SER A 57 -8.38 -15.63 31.42
N SER A 58 -8.30 -16.96 31.28
CA SER A 58 -7.61 -17.65 30.18
C SER A 58 -8.55 -18.14 29.08
N LYS A 59 -9.85 -17.98 29.29
CA LYS A 59 -10.88 -18.54 28.38
C LYS A 59 -11.43 -17.46 27.45
N TRP A 60 -10.59 -17.03 26.50
CA TRP A 60 -10.97 -16.04 25.50
C TRP A 60 -10.18 -16.25 24.21
N SER A 61 -10.64 -15.61 23.15
CA SER A 61 -9.98 -15.58 21.83
C SER A 61 -10.13 -14.20 21.22
N VAL A 62 -9.33 -13.89 20.22
CA VAL A 62 -9.56 -12.73 19.35
C VAL A 62 -10.79 -13.02 18.50
N ALA A 63 -11.83 -12.21 18.65
CA ALA A 63 -13.09 -12.37 17.95
C ALA A 63 -13.10 -11.68 16.58
N ALA A 64 -12.45 -10.51 16.48
CA ALA A 64 -12.27 -9.79 15.23
C ALA A 64 -11.18 -8.73 15.37
N ILE A 65 -10.65 -8.25 14.23
CA ILE A 65 -9.89 -7.00 14.16
C ILE A 65 -10.51 -6.16 13.05
N THR A 66 -11.00 -4.96 13.43
CA THR A 66 -11.73 -4.07 12.52
C THR A 66 -11.13 -2.68 12.52
N ALA A 67 -11.37 -1.89 11.46
CA ALA A 67 -11.07 -0.48 11.49
C ALA A 67 -11.95 0.21 12.54
N THR A 68 -11.37 1.09 13.36
CA THR A 68 -12.11 1.76 14.44
C THR A 68 -13.25 2.60 13.87
N GLY A 69 -14.45 2.42 14.41
CA GLY A 69 -15.66 3.08 13.94
C GLY A 69 -16.30 2.48 12.69
N GLN A 70 -15.73 1.40 12.14
CA GLN A 70 -16.22 0.69 10.95
C GLN A 70 -16.17 -0.82 11.19
N PRO A 71 -17.06 -1.36 12.04
CA PRO A 71 -17.01 -2.77 12.44
C PRO A 71 -17.24 -3.75 11.27
N GLU A 72 -17.84 -3.31 10.18
CA GLU A 72 -17.98 -4.05 8.93
C GLU A 72 -16.68 -4.16 8.13
N ASN A 73 -15.70 -3.28 8.37
CA ASN A 73 -14.41 -3.28 7.70
C ASN A 73 -13.36 -4.02 8.54
N SER A 74 -13.30 -5.34 8.35
CA SER A 74 -12.26 -6.17 8.96
C SER A 74 -10.97 -6.14 8.14
N PHE A 75 -9.87 -6.34 8.84
CA PHE A 75 -8.58 -6.59 8.19
C PHE A 75 -8.48 -8.04 7.72
N SER A 76 -7.57 -8.27 6.79
CA SER A 76 -7.17 -9.61 6.36
C SER A 76 -5.64 -9.71 6.33
N GLY A 77 -5.11 -10.89 6.58
CA GLY A 77 -3.67 -11.07 6.60
C GLY A 77 -3.25 -12.50 6.92
N LYS A 78 -2.05 -12.64 7.44
CA LYS A 78 -1.47 -13.95 7.79
C LYS A 78 -1.86 -14.36 9.19
N VAL A 79 -2.19 -15.63 9.33
CA VAL A 79 -2.49 -16.27 10.62
C VAL A 79 -1.51 -17.40 10.84
N TYR A 80 -0.86 -17.39 12.02
CA TYR A 80 0.09 -18.41 12.42
C TYR A 80 -0.35 -19.09 13.71
N GLU A 81 -0.06 -20.36 13.85
CA GLU A 81 -0.16 -21.10 15.12
C GLU A 81 0.90 -20.63 16.14
N ALA A 82 0.78 -21.11 17.37
CA ALA A 82 1.73 -20.77 18.43
C ALA A 82 3.17 -21.19 18.14
N ASP A 83 3.37 -22.25 17.35
CA ASP A 83 4.68 -22.76 16.91
C ASP A 83 5.24 -22.03 15.69
N GLY A 84 4.49 -21.10 15.11
CA GLY A 84 4.87 -20.34 13.92
C GLY A 84 4.42 -20.95 12.60
N THR A 85 3.66 -22.05 12.62
CA THR A 85 3.10 -22.66 11.40
C THR A 85 2.06 -21.73 10.78
N LEU A 86 2.16 -21.46 9.48
CA LEU A 86 1.19 -20.63 8.75
C LEU A 86 -0.12 -21.39 8.55
N ILE A 87 -1.23 -20.84 9.07
CA ILE A 87 -2.59 -21.34 8.86
C ILE A 87 -3.17 -20.82 7.54
N GLY A 88 -2.94 -19.53 7.24
CA GLY A 88 -3.40 -18.87 6.02
C GLY A 88 -2.75 -17.51 5.82
N ASP A 89 -2.64 -17.03 4.57
CA ASP A 89 -1.95 -15.81 4.19
C ASP A 89 -2.88 -14.67 3.75
N ASN A 90 -4.17 -14.95 3.57
CA ASN A 90 -5.20 -13.93 3.29
C ASN A 90 -6.46 -14.22 4.11
N TYR A 91 -6.27 -14.50 5.39
CA TYR A 91 -7.35 -14.85 6.31
C TYR A 91 -8.08 -13.59 6.76
N SER A 92 -9.42 -13.61 6.72
CA SER A 92 -10.23 -12.50 7.23
C SER A 92 -10.22 -12.49 8.76
N PHE A 93 -9.94 -11.33 9.34
CA PHE A 93 -9.97 -11.14 10.80
C PHE A 93 -11.37 -10.74 11.31
N ALA A 94 -12.44 -11.07 10.55
CA ALA A 94 -13.83 -10.85 10.95
C ALA A 94 -14.41 -12.00 11.78
N GLU A 95 -13.70 -13.11 11.92
CA GLU A 95 -14.18 -14.32 12.54
C GLU A 95 -13.42 -14.65 13.82
N LEU A 96 -14.06 -15.43 14.72
CA LEU A 96 -13.43 -15.90 15.95
C LEU A 96 -12.17 -16.72 15.62
N MET A 97 -11.04 -16.25 16.08
CA MET A 97 -9.77 -16.91 15.85
C MET A 97 -9.55 -18.08 16.81
N PRO A 98 -8.82 -19.11 16.39
CA PRO A 98 -8.34 -20.13 17.29
C PRO A 98 -7.56 -19.51 18.47
N PRO A 99 -7.52 -20.12 19.64
CA PRO A 99 -6.71 -19.63 20.74
C PRO A 99 -5.21 -19.71 20.41
N LYS A 100 -4.43 -18.80 20.99
CA LYS A 100 -2.96 -18.80 20.89
C LYS A 100 -2.40 -18.63 19.47
N VAL A 101 -3.04 -17.80 18.65
CA VAL A 101 -2.59 -17.46 17.30
C VAL A 101 -1.82 -16.15 17.26
N THR A 102 -1.07 -15.97 16.18
CA THR A 102 -0.47 -14.70 15.79
C THR A 102 -1.14 -14.24 14.49
N LEU A 103 -1.71 -13.03 14.51
CA LEU A 103 -2.37 -12.37 13.38
C LEU A 103 -1.46 -11.26 12.89
N VAL A 104 -1.15 -11.25 11.60
CA VAL A 104 -0.24 -10.27 10.99
C VAL A 104 -0.96 -9.61 9.82
N TYR A 105 -1.15 -8.30 9.94
CA TYR A 105 -1.58 -7.43 8.85
C TYR A 105 -0.42 -6.55 8.43
N GLU A 106 -0.14 -6.48 7.14
CA GLU A 106 0.91 -5.65 6.58
C GLU A 106 0.52 -5.11 5.21
N ASN A 107 0.74 -3.82 5.00
CA ASN A 107 0.74 -3.20 3.69
C ASN A 107 2.00 -2.32 3.52
N ALA A 108 2.12 -1.64 2.39
CA ALA A 108 3.30 -0.82 2.11
C ALA A 108 3.52 0.31 3.13
N LYS A 109 2.45 0.84 3.78
CA LYS A 109 2.53 2.05 4.60
C LYS A 109 2.35 1.82 6.10
N ASN A 110 1.71 0.73 6.53
CA ASN A 110 1.49 0.41 7.94
C ASN A 110 1.29 -1.09 8.14
N GLY A 111 1.18 -1.51 9.39
CA GLY A 111 0.90 -2.89 9.72
C GLY A 111 0.82 -3.12 11.22
N PHE A 112 0.26 -4.26 11.61
CA PHE A 112 0.25 -4.69 13.01
C PHE A 112 0.45 -6.20 13.13
N THR A 113 0.88 -6.60 14.31
CA THR A 113 0.89 -7.99 14.76
C THR A 113 0.12 -8.08 16.07
N VAL A 114 -0.86 -8.96 16.14
CA VAL A 114 -1.64 -9.27 17.34
C VAL A 114 -1.35 -10.71 17.73
N LYS A 115 -0.74 -10.92 18.90
CA LYS A 115 -0.29 -12.22 19.36
C LYS A 115 -0.92 -12.60 20.69
N HIS A 116 -1.72 -13.65 20.70
CA HIS A 116 -2.19 -14.29 21.91
C HIS A 116 -1.06 -15.16 22.48
N THR A 117 -0.25 -14.58 23.37
CA THR A 117 1.01 -15.19 23.82
C THR A 117 0.83 -16.24 24.91
N THR A 118 0.00 -15.91 25.90
CA THR A 118 -0.32 -16.80 27.03
C THR A 118 -1.81 -16.72 27.31
N ASP A 119 -2.29 -17.58 28.19
CA ASP A 119 -3.71 -17.68 28.52
C ASP A 119 -4.37 -16.34 28.95
N GLN A 120 -3.59 -15.42 29.52
CA GLN A 120 -4.10 -14.12 29.99
C GLN A 120 -3.52 -12.92 29.27
N ARG A 121 -2.74 -13.12 28.16
CA ARG A 121 -1.92 -12.06 27.62
C ARG A 121 -2.03 -11.94 26.11
N LEU A 122 -2.36 -10.73 25.67
CA LEU A 122 -2.35 -10.29 24.28
C LEU A 122 -1.23 -9.26 24.09
N ASP A 123 -0.30 -9.55 23.22
CA ASP A 123 0.73 -8.60 22.78
C ASP A 123 0.30 -8.01 21.43
N ILE A 124 0.30 -6.69 21.33
CA ILE A 124 -0.02 -5.94 20.11
C ILE A 124 1.22 -5.13 19.75
N SER A 125 1.71 -5.29 18.53
CA SER A 125 2.79 -4.46 17.99
C SER A 125 2.36 -3.85 16.68
N VAL A 126 2.79 -2.62 16.41
CA VAL A 126 2.54 -1.88 15.18
C VAL A 126 3.86 -1.59 14.48
N ALA A 127 3.88 -1.75 13.17
CA ALA A 127 5.00 -1.32 12.33
C ALA A 127 5.01 0.21 12.20
N GLU A 128 6.05 0.78 11.57
CA GLU A 128 6.10 2.20 11.25
C GLU A 128 4.88 2.63 10.42
N ASN A 129 4.22 3.72 10.83
CA ASN A 129 3.08 4.30 10.11
C ASN A 129 3.57 5.38 9.13
N LEU A 130 3.80 4.98 7.89
CA LEU A 130 4.26 5.85 6.80
C LEU A 130 3.13 6.68 6.14
N THR A 131 1.92 6.66 6.72
CA THR A 131 0.83 7.54 6.29
C THR A 131 0.92 8.89 7.00
N ASP A 132 0.21 9.89 6.50
CA ASP A 132 0.07 11.21 7.12
C ASP A 132 -1.08 11.31 8.13
N GLN A 133 -1.74 10.18 8.41
CA GLN A 133 -2.90 10.09 9.30
C GLN A 133 -2.70 9.04 10.39
N ASN A 134 -3.46 9.16 11.47
CA ASN A 134 -3.51 8.12 12.48
C ASN A 134 -4.00 6.80 11.88
N PHE A 135 -3.31 5.72 12.22
CA PHE A 135 -3.76 4.37 11.91
C PHE A 135 -4.59 3.85 13.09
N LEU A 136 -5.87 3.56 12.83
CA LEU A 136 -6.87 3.27 13.85
C LEU A 136 -7.44 1.87 13.63
N PHE A 137 -7.36 1.02 14.66
CA PHE A 137 -8.02 -0.29 14.62
C PHE A 137 -8.46 -0.74 16.02
N THR A 138 -9.45 -1.66 16.05
CA THR A 138 -9.97 -2.25 17.28
C THR A 138 -9.78 -3.76 17.22
N VAL A 139 -9.13 -4.32 18.24
CA VAL A 139 -9.05 -5.76 18.48
C VAL A 139 -10.19 -6.15 19.42
N TRP A 140 -11.09 -6.97 18.95
CA TRP A 140 -12.20 -7.51 19.72
C TRP A 140 -11.79 -8.82 20.35
N VAL A 141 -11.89 -8.93 21.67
CA VAL A 141 -11.60 -10.13 22.44
C VAL A 141 -12.91 -10.66 23.04
N SER A 142 -13.16 -11.96 22.99
CA SER A 142 -14.41 -12.56 23.47
C SER A 142 -14.19 -13.92 24.15
N ASP A 143 -15.01 -14.18 25.17
CA ASP A 143 -15.22 -15.50 25.80
C ASP A 143 -16.45 -16.24 25.24
N GLY A 144 -17.06 -15.70 24.16
CA GLY A 144 -18.31 -16.18 23.58
C GLY A 144 -19.57 -15.50 24.12
N TYR A 145 -19.49 -14.81 25.26
CA TYR A 145 -20.60 -14.10 25.90
C TYR A 145 -20.36 -12.59 26.01
N THR A 146 -19.13 -12.21 26.26
CA THR A 146 -18.72 -10.82 26.45
C THR A 146 -17.69 -10.43 25.39
N TYR A 147 -17.81 -9.22 24.85
CA TYR A 147 -16.85 -8.65 23.91
C TYR A 147 -16.15 -7.47 24.59
N ILE A 148 -14.83 -7.44 24.53
CA ILE A 148 -13.99 -6.36 25.03
C ILE A 148 -13.29 -5.72 23.83
N PRO A 149 -13.54 -4.44 23.55
CA PRO A 149 -12.77 -3.70 22.55
C PRO A 149 -11.42 -3.28 23.14
N ILE A 150 -10.37 -3.46 22.36
CA ILE A 150 -9.04 -2.90 22.60
C ILE A 150 -8.77 -1.96 21.44
N ASN A 151 -8.85 -0.66 21.72
CA ASN A 151 -8.71 0.38 20.72
C ASN A 151 -7.24 0.76 20.57
N VAL A 152 -6.75 0.77 19.35
CA VAL A 152 -5.39 1.17 19.03
C VAL A 152 -5.41 2.42 18.18
N VAL A 153 -4.68 3.43 18.59
CA VAL A 153 -4.45 4.69 17.89
C VAL A 153 -2.94 4.83 17.71
N GLN A 154 -2.46 4.67 16.49
CA GLN A 154 -1.07 4.89 16.15
C GLN A 154 -0.94 6.23 15.41
N SER A 155 -0.10 7.13 15.92
CA SER A 155 0.23 8.39 15.24
C SER A 155 1.01 8.14 13.93
N PRO A 156 1.06 9.13 13.01
CA PRO A 156 1.99 9.08 11.89
C PRO A 156 3.46 9.05 12.35
N SER A 157 4.31 8.39 11.59
CA SER A 157 5.77 8.51 11.71
C SER A 157 6.22 9.92 11.29
N ALA A 158 7.36 10.37 11.81
CA ALA A 158 8.02 11.58 11.33
C ALA A 158 8.40 11.47 9.85
N GLY A 159 8.51 10.25 9.35
CA GLY A 159 8.84 9.91 7.97
C GLY A 159 10.27 10.27 7.60
N TYR A 160 10.54 10.25 6.29
CA TYR A 160 11.88 10.40 5.75
C TYR A 160 11.99 11.68 4.89
N ALA A 161 13.20 12.18 4.78
CA ALA A 161 13.61 13.15 3.78
C ALA A 161 14.57 12.47 2.80
N ILE A 162 14.48 12.79 1.53
CA ILE A 162 15.47 12.37 0.54
C ILE A 162 16.78 13.14 0.82
N ASP A 163 17.87 12.41 1.01
CA ASP A 163 19.20 12.95 1.14
C ASP A 163 19.82 13.15 -0.26
N HIS A 164 19.94 12.08 -1.01
CA HIS A 164 20.36 12.06 -2.42
C HIS A 164 20.00 10.74 -3.10
N ILE A 165 20.27 10.67 -4.40
CA ILE A 165 20.10 9.45 -5.20
C ILE A 165 21.33 9.25 -6.09
N ASP A 166 21.87 8.05 -6.09
CA ASP A 166 22.98 7.66 -6.96
C ASP A 166 22.49 6.76 -8.09
N TYR A 167 23.12 6.88 -9.26
CA TYR A 167 22.83 6.05 -10.41
C TYR A 167 24.09 5.42 -11.00
N THR A 168 23.97 4.19 -11.47
CA THR A 168 25.01 3.50 -12.22
C THR A 168 24.38 2.87 -13.47
N LEU A 169 24.91 3.23 -14.65
CA LEU A 169 24.45 2.67 -15.92
C LEU A 169 24.59 1.14 -15.90
N ILE A 170 23.52 0.42 -16.22
CA ILE A 170 23.58 -1.03 -16.35
C ILE A 170 24.30 -1.39 -17.67
N PRO A 171 25.37 -2.17 -17.61
CA PRO A 171 26.12 -2.55 -18.80
C PRO A 171 25.21 -3.17 -19.88
N LYS A 172 25.37 -2.76 -21.14
CA LYS A 172 24.62 -3.24 -22.31
C LYS A 172 23.11 -2.91 -22.32
N SER A 173 22.60 -2.10 -21.38
CA SER A 173 21.20 -1.65 -21.42
C SER A 173 20.98 -0.48 -22.38
N TYR A 174 22.03 0.28 -22.70
CA TYR A 174 21.95 1.38 -23.65
C TYR A 174 21.73 0.87 -25.07
N THR A 175 20.65 1.31 -25.69
CA THR A 175 20.27 0.96 -27.06
C THR A 175 19.76 2.17 -27.82
N LYS A 176 19.89 2.13 -29.14
CA LYS A 176 19.27 3.07 -30.07
C LYS A 176 18.34 2.31 -31.02
N ALA A 177 17.16 2.87 -31.26
CA ALA A 177 16.17 2.28 -32.14
C ALA A 177 15.41 3.36 -32.94
N TRP A 178 15.00 3.05 -34.15
CA TRP A 178 14.18 3.89 -34.99
C TRP A 178 12.69 3.56 -34.79
N GLU A 179 11.87 4.60 -34.55
CA GLU A 179 10.41 4.45 -34.46
C GLU A 179 9.73 5.42 -35.40
N GLY A 180 8.71 4.94 -36.10
CA GLY A 180 7.94 5.70 -37.08
C GLY A 180 6.52 5.99 -36.59
N THR A 181 6.06 7.21 -36.76
CA THR A 181 4.65 7.61 -36.56
C THR A 181 4.10 8.13 -37.89
N ARG A 182 2.98 7.58 -38.32
CA ARG A 182 2.36 7.93 -39.58
C ARG A 182 1.07 8.68 -39.38
N ASP A 183 0.97 9.87 -40.02
CA ASP A 183 -0.19 10.72 -40.05
C ASP A 183 -0.69 10.88 -41.51
N SER A 184 -1.90 11.35 -41.68
CA SER A 184 -2.45 11.70 -42.99
C SER A 184 -3.14 13.06 -42.90
N LEU A 185 -2.98 13.83 -43.97
CA LEU A 185 -3.68 15.12 -44.09
C LEU A 185 -4.21 15.25 -45.52
N GLU A 186 -5.24 16.08 -45.67
CA GLU A 186 -5.86 16.38 -46.95
C GLU A 186 -5.78 17.90 -47.24
N ILE A 187 -5.10 18.24 -48.34
CA ILE A 187 -4.99 19.63 -48.81
C ILE A 187 -6.12 19.91 -49.80
N GLN A 188 -7.05 20.79 -49.37
CA GLN A 188 -8.22 21.23 -50.15
C GLN A 188 -7.97 22.49 -50.97
N SER A 189 -6.73 22.98 -51.01
CA SER A 189 -6.33 24.17 -51.78
C SER A 189 -6.13 23.80 -53.26
N ASP A 190 -6.30 24.77 -54.16
CA ASP A 190 -6.02 24.62 -55.58
C ASP A 190 -4.53 24.60 -55.94
N THR A 191 -3.66 24.84 -54.95
CA THR A 191 -2.21 24.84 -55.09
C THR A 191 -1.55 24.05 -53.96
N PRO A 192 -0.35 23.48 -54.15
CA PRO A 192 0.42 22.86 -53.10
C PRO A 192 0.63 23.83 -51.93
N VAL A 193 0.59 23.32 -50.69
CA VAL A 193 0.73 24.13 -49.47
C VAL A 193 2.04 23.77 -48.78
N THR A 194 2.81 24.81 -48.42
CA THR A 194 3.98 24.66 -47.55
C THR A 194 3.60 24.81 -46.10
N MET A 195 3.90 23.81 -45.29
CA MET A 195 3.63 23.81 -43.85
C MET A 195 4.91 23.60 -43.05
N GLN A 196 4.99 24.23 -41.87
CA GLN A 196 6.02 23.94 -40.88
C GLN A 196 5.61 22.68 -40.10
N TRP A 197 6.43 21.64 -40.18
CA TRP A 197 6.19 20.39 -39.49
C TRP A 197 7.16 20.23 -38.33
N SER A 198 6.62 20.17 -37.15
CA SER A 198 7.40 19.94 -35.94
C SER A 198 7.78 18.48 -35.78
N ILE A 199 9.03 18.24 -35.43
CA ILE A 199 9.60 16.90 -35.31
C ILE A 199 9.36 16.30 -33.91
N PHE A 200 9.67 17.08 -32.87
CA PHE A 200 9.72 16.58 -31.49
C PHE A 200 8.65 17.18 -30.56
N SER A 201 7.71 18.01 -31.05
CA SER A 201 6.73 18.72 -30.20
C SER A 201 5.86 17.82 -29.35
N SER A 202 5.51 16.63 -29.86
CA SER A 202 4.72 15.63 -29.15
C SER A 202 5.56 14.63 -28.35
N GLU A 203 6.88 14.69 -28.49
CA GLU A 203 7.78 13.73 -27.88
C GLU A 203 8.12 14.12 -26.44
N LYS A 204 8.39 13.13 -25.63
CA LYS A 204 8.76 13.29 -24.21
C LYS A 204 9.83 12.26 -23.86
N GLN A 205 10.59 12.58 -22.82
CA GLN A 205 11.35 11.55 -22.12
C GLN A 205 10.36 10.72 -21.29
N VAL A 206 10.36 9.42 -21.47
CA VAL A 206 9.55 8.47 -20.68
C VAL A 206 10.47 7.81 -19.67
N ILE A 207 10.09 7.90 -18.38
CA ILE A 207 10.88 7.30 -17.30
C ILE A 207 10.02 6.43 -16.40
N SER A 208 10.65 5.47 -15.73
CA SER A 208 10.04 4.72 -14.64
C SER A 208 11.06 4.27 -13.62
N PHE A 209 10.61 4.21 -12.34
CA PHE A 209 11.36 3.61 -11.24
C PHE A 209 10.75 2.25 -10.89
N LYS A 210 11.58 1.25 -10.68
CA LYS A 210 11.19 -0.09 -10.22
C LYS A 210 12.06 -0.51 -9.05
N SER A 211 11.47 -1.09 -8.02
CA SER A 211 12.19 -1.69 -6.90
C SER A 211 11.63 -3.07 -6.59
N LYS A 212 12.47 -3.94 -6.02
CA LYS A 212 12.05 -5.22 -5.45
C LYS A 212 11.59 -5.08 -4.01
N GLU A 213 11.88 -3.95 -3.37
CA GLU A 213 11.45 -3.64 -2.02
C GLU A 213 9.99 -3.18 -2.04
N GLU A 214 9.10 -3.90 -1.37
CA GLU A 214 7.66 -3.63 -1.36
C GLU A 214 7.33 -2.21 -0.86
N LYS A 215 8.11 -1.71 0.11
CA LYS A 215 7.91 -0.39 0.72
C LYS A 215 8.71 0.74 0.07
N ALA A 216 9.42 0.48 -1.04
CA ALA A 216 10.34 1.43 -1.66
C ALA A 216 9.74 2.83 -1.88
N PHE A 217 8.51 2.88 -2.37
CA PHE A 217 7.81 4.12 -2.69
C PHE A 217 6.94 4.65 -1.53
N ALA A 218 6.85 3.92 -0.43
CA ALA A 218 6.08 4.34 0.73
C ALA A 218 6.87 5.27 1.67
N TYR A 219 8.21 5.25 1.60
CA TYR A 219 9.08 6.09 2.41
C TYR A 219 9.12 7.55 1.94
N THR A 220 8.64 7.84 0.74
CA THR A 220 8.61 9.18 0.14
C THR A 220 7.18 9.67 -0.02
N LYS A 221 7.02 10.97 -0.15
CA LYS A 221 5.72 11.58 -0.48
C LYS A 221 5.50 11.58 -1.98
N GLU A 222 4.25 11.76 -2.41
CA GLU A 222 3.88 11.79 -3.82
C GLU A 222 4.52 12.95 -4.60
N ASP A 223 4.87 14.04 -3.91
CA ASP A 223 5.50 15.24 -4.46
C ASP A 223 7.03 15.28 -4.29
N ASP A 224 7.62 14.27 -3.66
CA ASP A 224 9.08 14.16 -3.53
C ASP A 224 9.73 13.93 -4.90
N GLN A 225 10.71 14.78 -5.23
CA GLN A 225 11.39 14.76 -6.52
C GLN A 225 12.88 14.43 -6.35
N VAL A 226 13.41 13.70 -7.32
CA VAL A 226 14.82 13.33 -7.43
C VAL A 226 15.39 13.81 -8.77
N GLU A 227 16.69 14.07 -8.79
CA GLU A 227 17.44 14.30 -10.04
C GLU A 227 17.43 13.01 -10.85
N ILE A 228 17.35 13.13 -12.16
CA ILE A 228 17.32 11.98 -13.07
C ILE A 228 18.39 12.09 -14.16
N PRO A 229 18.94 10.94 -14.63
CA PRO A 229 19.73 10.93 -15.84
C PRO A 229 18.88 11.28 -17.07
N ASN A 230 19.42 12.14 -17.93
CA ASN A 230 18.75 12.58 -19.16
C ASN A 230 19.48 12.14 -20.44
N GLY A 231 20.26 11.09 -20.39
CA GLY A 231 20.92 10.48 -21.55
C GLY A 231 22.21 9.75 -21.19
N VAL A 232 22.83 9.19 -22.22
CA VAL A 232 24.11 8.52 -22.11
C VAL A 232 25.08 9.11 -23.16
N VAL A 233 26.24 9.59 -22.69
CA VAL A 233 27.32 10.13 -23.55
C VAL A 233 28.61 9.39 -23.20
N ASP A 234 29.30 8.87 -24.19
CA ASP A 234 30.55 8.10 -24.03
C ASP A 234 30.48 7.00 -22.95
N GLY A 235 29.35 6.31 -22.91
CA GLY A 235 29.09 5.22 -21.95
C GLY A 235 28.86 5.67 -20.51
N ARG A 236 28.63 6.96 -20.27
CA ARG A 236 28.35 7.54 -18.96
C ARG A 236 26.99 8.22 -18.94
N LEU A 237 26.32 8.13 -17.80
CA LEU A 237 25.07 8.87 -17.56
C LEU A 237 25.34 10.38 -17.60
N ARG A 238 24.50 11.08 -18.33
CA ARG A 238 24.45 12.54 -18.35
C ARG A 238 23.28 13.00 -17.48
N PHE A 239 23.48 14.06 -16.70
CA PHE A 239 22.47 14.67 -15.87
C PHE A 239 22.15 16.09 -16.36
N ALA A 240 20.89 16.48 -16.26
CA ALA A 240 20.43 17.84 -16.36
C ALA A 240 19.77 18.24 -15.03
N PRO A 241 19.51 19.54 -14.82
CA PRO A 241 18.87 20.01 -13.58
C PRO A 241 17.40 19.57 -13.43
N ASP A 242 16.90 18.73 -14.31
CA ASP A 242 15.54 18.24 -14.29
C ASP A 242 15.33 17.27 -13.14
N LYS A 243 14.21 17.46 -12.44
CA LYS A 243 13.77 16.58 -11.36
C LYS A 243 12.45 15.92 -11.74
N MET A 244 12.28 14.66 -11.32
CA MET A 244 11.06 13.92 -11.51
C MET A 244 10.61 13.31 -10.18
N TYR A 245 9.32 13.02 -10.07
CA TYR A 245 8.77 12.40 -8.87
C TYR A 245 9.33 10.99 -8.67
N TYR A 246 9.68 10.65 -7.45
CA TYR A 246 10.09 9.29 -7.12
C TYR A 246 8.86 8.43 -6.86
N ARG A 247 8.36 7.76 -7.89
CA ARG A 247 7.16 6.91 -7.83
C ARG A 247 7.20 5.77 -8.85
N ALA A 248 6.45 4.69 -8.59
CA ALA A 248 6.43 3.51 -9.46
C ALA A 248 5.77 3.71 -10.83
N SER A 249 4.87 4.72 -10.96
CA SER A 249 4.17 4.96 -12.23
C SER A 249 5.10 5.56 -13.28
N GLU A 250 4.88 5.18 -14.53
CA GLU A 250 5.54 5.82 -15.67
C GLU A 250 5.27 7.33 -15.69
N GLN A 251 6.29 8.11 -16.03
CA GLN A 251 6.23 9.55 -16.06
C GLN A 251 6.81 10.08 -17.38
N LYS A 252 6.33 11.26 -17.78
CA LYS A 252 6.77 11.96 -18.99
C LYS A 252 7.47 13.25 -18.60
N GLY A 253 8.77 13.31 -18.85
CA GLY A 253 9.63 14.50 -18.65
C GLY A 253 9.80 15.32 -19.93
N ASN A 254 10.42 16.47 -19.80
CA ASN A 254 10.79 17.29 -20.95
C ASN A 254 12.01 16.71 -21.68
N LEU A 255 12.12 17.02 -22.95
CA LEU A 255 13.33 16.69 -23.72
C LEU A 255 14.46 17.67 -23.35
N PRO A 256 15.72 17.22 -23.34
CA PRO A 256 16.87 18.06 -23.02
C PRO A 256 17.31 18.96 -24.19
N PHE A 257 16.52 19.06 -25.25
CA PHE A 257 16.79 19.86 -26.44
C PHE A 257 15.49 20.49 -26.97
N ALA A 258 15.66 21.51 -27.81
CA ALA A 258 14.53 22.22 -28.42
C ALA A 258 13.95 21.42 -29.59
N ASP A 259 12.66 21.64 -29.85
CA ASP A 259 12.01 21.11 -31.03
C ASP A 259 12.61 21.65 -32.33
N VAL A 260 12.55 20.84 -33.38
CA VAL A 260 13.00 21.19 -34.72
C VAL A 260 11.79 21.25 -35.66
N SER A 261 11.68 22.33 -36.43
CA SER A 261 10.65 22.44 -37.47
C SER A 261 11.27 22.32 -38.87
N LYS A 262 10.58 21.60 -39.75
CA LYS A 262 10.91 21.43 -41.18
C LYS A 262 9.80 22.00 -42.04
N SER A 263 10.22 22.73 -43.08
CA SER A 263 9.31 23.19 -44.14
C SER A 263 9.00 22.02 -45.08
N VAL A 264 7.73 21.62 -45.18
CA VAL A 264 7.27 20.49 -46.00
C VAL A 264 6.22 20.99 -46.98
N VAL A 265 6.41 20.63 -48.25
CA VAL A 265 5.47 20.93 -49.33
C VAL A 265 4.50 19.78 -49.49
N PHE A 266 3.24 20.01 -49.28
CA PHE A 266 2.17 19.04 -49.45
C PHE A 266 1.45 19.29 -50.79
N PRO A 267 1.34 18.27 -51.69
CA PRO A 267 0.54 18.38 -52.89
C PRO A 267 -0.95 18.47 -52.59
N ILE A 268 -1.71 18.88 -53.58
CA ILE A 268 -3.18 18.90 -53.53
C ILE A 268 -3.70 17.48 -53.25
N GLY A 269 -4.78 17.38 -52.46
CA GLY A 269 -5.41 16.13 -52.07
C GLY A 269 -4.76 15.45 -50.86
N LYS A 270 -4.94 14.14 -50.77
CA LYS A 270 -4.48 13.35 -49.64
C LYS A 270 -2.97 13.11 -49.65
N SER A 271 -2.34 13.38 -48.54
CA SER A 271 -0.92 13.08 -48.31
C SER A 271 -0.74 12.25 -47.04
N ALA A 272 0.16 11.27 -47.11
CA ALA A 272 0.65 10.58 -45.94
C ALA A 272 2.00 11.19 -45.55
N ILE A 273 2.15 11.48 -44.29
CA ILE A 273 3.45 11.90 -43.69
C ILE A 273 3.84 10.89 -42.64
N GLU A 274 5.08 10.43 -42.71
CA GLU A 274 5.66 9.54 -41.72
C GLU A 274 6.87 10.23 -41.13
N ARG A 275 6.84 10.33 -39.80
CA ARG A 275 7.91 10.88 -38.98
C ARG A 275 8.66 9.69 -38.37
N VAL A 276 9.91 9.53 -38.68
CA VAL A 276 10.79 8.47 -38.17
C VAL A 276 11.87 9.11 -37.33
N ILE A 277 11.94 8.74 -36.08
CA ILE A 277 12.83 9.32 -35.07
C ILE A 277 13.70 8.24 -34.48
N GLU A 278 14.99 8.52 -34.26
CA GLU A 278 15.87 7.67 -33.47
C GLU A 278 15.66 7.95 -31.99
N TYR A 279 15.35 6.91 -31.23
CA TYR A 279 15.25 6.93 -29.78
C TYR A 279 16.45 6.26 -29.15
N GLU A 280 16.87 6.78 -28.00
CA GLU A 280 17.73 6.06 -27.09
C GLU A 280 16.95 5.57 -25.87
N SER A 281 17.35 4.40 -25.36
CA SER A 281 16.86 3.89 -24.08
C SER A 281 17.98 3.27 -23.27
N PHE A 282 17.87 3.35 -21.94
CA PHE A 282 18.84 2.77 -21.02
C PHE A 282 18.20 2.45 -19.67
N ASP A 283 18.83 1.51 -18.98
CA ASP A 283 18.54 1.22 -17.58
C ASP A 283 19.75 1.63 -16.72
N ALA A 284 19.45 2.16 -15.56
CA ALA A 284 20.44 2.43 -14.51
C ALA A 284 19.99 1.82 -13.19
N SER A 285 20.88 1.15 -12.47
CA SER A 285 20.63 0.84 -11.08
C SER A 285 20.67 2.13 -10.29
N TYR A 286 19.77 2.30 -9.33
CA TYR A 286 19.80 3.44 -8.42
C TYR A 286 19.86 2.99 -6.96
N THR A 287 20.40 3.86 -6.12
CA THR A 287 20.30 3.81 -4.67
C THR A 287 19.80 5.17 -4.18
N LEU A 288 18.60 5.18 -3.60
CA LEU A 288 18.02 6.36 -2.96
C LEU A 288 18.40 6.33 -1.49
N TYR A 289 19.02 7.40 -1.01
CA TYR A 289 19.41 7.60 0.38
C TYR A 289 18.38 8.48 1.08
N LEU A 290 17.82 7.94 2.14
CA LEU A 290 16.78 8.53 2.95
C LEU A 290 17.30 8.78 4.36
N ARG A 291 16.89 9.89 4.96
CA ARG A 291 17.19 10.23 6.35
C ARG A 291 15.90 10.36 7.14
N HIS A 292 15.76 9.57 8.18
CA HIS A 292 14.60 9.65 9.07
C HIS A 292 14.58 11.00 9.80
N LYS A 293 13.46 11.73 9.71
CA LYS A 293 13.38 13.15 10.14
C LYS A 293 13.55 13.35 11.64
N GLN A 294 13.16 12.38 12.46
CA GLN A 294 13.28 12.47 13.91
C GLN A 294 14.61 11.92 14.42
N SER A 295 14.97 10.70 14.02
CA SER A 295 16.16 10.02 14.55
C SER A 295 17.45 10.32 13.79
N GLY A 296 17.37 10.85 12.56
CA GLY A 296 18.50 11.02 11.66
C GLY A 296 19.04 9.70 11.07
N ALA A 297 18.42 8.56 11.37
CA ALA A 297 18.85 7.27 10.88
C ALA A 297 18.79 7.21 9.35
N LEU A 298 19.81 6.59 8.75
CA LEU A 298 19.89 6.43 7.31
C LEU A 298 19.19 5.13 6.88
N LYS A 299 18.50 5.21 5.74
CA LYS A 299 17.88 4.09 5.06
C LYS A 299 18.16 4.19 3.58
N ASN A 300 18.44 3.07 2.94
CA ASN A 300 18.68 3.00 1.51
C ASN A 300 17.57 2.18 0.84
N VAL A 301 17.15 2.63 -0.33
CA VAL A 301 16.23 1.93 -1.22
C VAL A 301 16.89 1.75 -2.57
N SER A 302 16.91 0.54 -3.09
CA SER A 302 17.57 0.23 -4.37
C SER A 302 16.56 -0.21 -5.43
N GLY A 303 16.91 0.05 -6.70
CA GLY A 303 16.07 -0.36 -7.80
C GLY A 303 16.67 -0.11 -9.17
N ILE A 304 15.80 -0.10 -10.18
CA ILE A 304 16.15 0.17 -11.57
C ILE A 304 15.38 1.38 -12.05
N PHE A 305 16.09 2.36 -12.57
CA PHE A 305 15.58 3.49 -13.33
C PHE A 305 15.65 3.13 -14.81
N HIS A 306 14.54 3.32 -15.52
CA HIS A 306 14.45 3.17 -16.96
C HIS A 306 14.17 4.52 -17.60
N SER A 307 14.83 4.80 -18.72
CA SER A 307 14.60 6.01 -19.53
C SER A 307 14.55 5.66 -21.01
N LYS A 308 13.62 6.28 -21.74
CA LYS A 308 13.51 6.27 -23.19
C LYS A 308 13.17 7.67 -23.67
N MET A 309 13.91 8.18 -24.67
CA MET A 309 13.66 9.48 -25.28
C MET A 309 14.24 9.56 -26.70
N PRO A 310 13.79 10.51 -27.54
CA PRO A 310 14.43 10.82 -28.80
C PRO A 310 15.89 11.25 -28.58
N THR A 311 16.79 10.90 -29.50
CA THR A 311 18.18 11.36 -29.45
C THR A 311 18.33 12.86 -29.76
N GLY A 312 17.35 13.46 -30.46
CA GLY A 312 17.39 14.84 -30.92
C GLY A 312 18.24 15.08 -32.18
N GLU A 313 19.02 14.11 -32.56
CA GLU A 313 20.01 14.24 -33.66
C GLU A 313 19.49 13.65 -34.97
N ASN A 314 18.87 12.49 -34.90
CA ASN A 314 18.52 11.69 -36.08
C ASN A 314 17.03 11.56 -36.25
N TYR A 315 16.51 12.00 -37.39
CA TYR A 315 15.11 11.88 -37.79
C TYR A 315 14.96 11.94 -39.31
N TYR A 316 13.84 11.41 -39.83
CA TYR A 316 13.41 11.50 -41.22
C TYR A 316 11.95 11.90 -41.30
N LEU A 317 11.62 12.73 -42.29
CA LEU A 317 10.25 12.92 -42.74
C LEU A 317 10.06 12.25 -44.08
N ILE A 318 9.03 11.45 -44.23
CA ILE A 318 8.67 10.77 -45.47
C ILE A 318 7.28 11.27 -45.85
N VAL A 319 7.19 11.96 -47.00
CA VAL A 319 5.92 12.46 -47.52
C VAL A 319 5.60 11.69 -48.81
N ASN A 320 4.46 11.00 -48.84
CA ASN A 320 4.05 10.17 -49.97
C ASN A 320 5.17 9.26 -50.49
N ASN A 321 5.84 8.54 -49.57
CA ASN A 321 6.97 7.66 -49.78
C ASN A 321 8.26 8.32 -50.29
N ARG A 322 8.39 9.64 -50.19
CA ARG A 322 9.63 10.39 -50.52
C ARG A 322 10.25 10.98 -49.25
N ILE A 323 11.52 10.67 -49.03
CA ILE A 323 12.29 11.19 -47.91
C ILE A 323 12.51 12.69 -48.10
N GLN A 324 12.15 13.50 -47.11
CA GLN A 324 12.47 14.91 -46.99
C GLN A 324 13.65 15.05 -46.02
N LYS A 325 14.79 15.50 -46.54
CA LYS A 325 16.00 15.70 -45.74
C LYS A 325 16.07 17.11 -45.12
#